data_b42032dc3e6c8556b5423090a2256c1d
#
_entry.id   b42032dc3e6c8556b5423090a2256c1d
#
_cell.length_a   1.000
_cell.length_b   1.000
_cell.length_c   1.000
_cell.angle_alpha   90.00
_cell.angle_beta   90.00
_cell.angle_gamma   90.00
#
_symmetry.space_group_name_H-M   'P 1'
#
loop_
_entity.id
_entity.type
_entity.pdbx_description
1 polymer ?
#
loop_
_entity_poly.entity_id
_entity_poly.type
_entity_poly.pdbx_seq_one_letter_code
_entity_poly.pdbx_strand_id
1 'polypeptide(L)'
;MAKMKELFPEFYLDSLEVNDLKIEQNNLIVFDSNFLLDILRLPTEIAEKYLEAIDKVKNHIFIPYLVGLEFNFNKKKVKIETLENVKVYKDNVTRTLDENTQKIYNDLCELILDDKYLNFLNNKTQKEGIQTKTKEKLDIFNKKILEEKNDVISKLHEAIEEKYSSDLDVHTTRIIDLIGNSVASKLTQEWLDKVQEKGNERYSQEIPPGFNDRKEKEGKIRTYSDLSYDTQYGDYIIWEEILHKVASEGSNIGKKVIFVTSDGNSEKKYDIMYRVKGKTVGPYMSMVNELYELKKDYSLDNCSSTEESLNKTLHICDGFRFMTLANDLNDSQARLYEPEQSVEDPILNLNNNLTMEIESQDFIYPKIINRRSELLRQRSSVRSKIKYLEEQQLNASPEISMELEGSINKLRQELEYLNMKLHRVERSRS
;
A
#
# COMPACT_ATOMS: atom_id res chain seq x y z
N MET A 1 -31.12 19.23 20.89
CA MET A 1 -30.02 18.43 20.42
C MET A 1 -28.84 18.62 21.33
N ALA A 2 -28.24 17.65 21.67
CA ALA A 2 -27.60 17.34 22.88
C ALA A 2 -26.41 18.26 23.19
N LYS A 3 -26.39 18.76 24.41
CA LYS A 3 -25.25 19.36 25.11
C LYS A 3 -23.90 18.63 24.82
N MET A 4 -23.95 17.33 24.53
CA MET A 4 -22.81 16.52 24.15
C MET A 4 -22.18 16.98 22.80
N LYS A 5 -22.96 17.28 21.76
CA LYS A 5 -22.48 17.78 20.48
C LYS A 5 -21.95 19.23 20.53
N GLU A 6 -22.46 20.01 21.50
CA GLU A 6 -21.99 21.38 21.73
C GLU A 6 -20.66 21.40 22.49
N LEU A 7 -20.49 20.44 23.43
CA LEU A 7 -19.29 20.35 24.26
C LEU A 7 -18.13 19.62 23.57
N PHE A 8 -18.44 18.74 22.64
CA PHE A 8 -17.44 17.86 21.97
C PHE A 8 -17.73 17.78 20.47
N PRO A 9 -17.79 18.91 19.74
CA PRO A 9 -18.20 18.93 18.33
C PRO A 9 -17.26 18.11 17.42
N GLU A 10 -15.99 18.04 17.76
CA GLU A 10 -14.94 17.32 17.03
C GLU A 10 -15.17 15.80 16.95
N PHE A 11 -15.97 15.22 17.86
CA PHE A 11 -16.36 13.80 17.81
C PHE A 11 -17.52 13.51 16.86
N TYR A 12 -18.16 14.54 16.31
CA TYR A 12 -19.38 14.43 15.50
C TYR A 12 -19.18 15.04 14.11
N LEU A 13 -17.95 14.95 13.60
CA LEU A 13 -17.63 15.45 12.26
C LEU A 13 -18.26 14.56 11.19
N ASP A 14 -18.72 15.21 10.12
CA ASP A 14 -19.21 14.52 8.94
C ASP A 14 -18.06 13.82 8.20
N SER A 15 -18.37 12.75 7.47
CA SER A 15 -17.41 12.09 6.60
C SER A 15 -16.96 13.01 5.45
N LEU A 16 -15.79 12.69 4.88
CA LEU A 16 -15.29 13.40 3.70
C LEU A 16 -16.04 12.92 2.46
N GLU A 17 -16.60 13.88 1.71
CA GLU A 17 -17.41 13.64 0.50
C GLU A 17 -16.82 14.33 -0.73
N VAL A 18 -17.30 13.96 -1.93
CA VAL A 18 -16.92 14.57 -3.21
C VAL A 18 -17.08 16.09 -3.19
N ASN A 19 -18.17 16.60 -2.59
CA ASN A 19 -18.43 18.02 -2.51
C ASN A 19 -17.36 18.81 -1.73
N ASP A 20 -16.68 18.17 -0.78
CA ASP A 20 -15.65 18.81 0.03
C ASP A 20 -14.38 19.17 -0.76
N LEU A 21 -14.15 18.48 -1.89
CA LEU A 21 -13.02 18.74 -2.77
C LEU A 21 -13.36 19.72 -3.91
N LYS A 22 -14.60 20.21 -3.99
CA LYS A 22 -14.98 21.21 -4.98
C LYS A 22 -14.44 22.59 -4.63
N ILE A 23 -14.11 23.36 -5.67
CA ILE A 23 -13.54 24.72 -5.58
C ILE A 23 -14.40 25.63 -4.70
N GLU A 24 -15.73 25.54 -4.80
CA GLU A 24 -16.68 26.37 -4.08
C GLU A 24 -16.60 26.24 -2.56
N GLN A 25 -16.12 25.10 -2.05
CA GLN A 25 -15.97 24.86 -0.61
C GLN A 25 -14.73 25.55 -0.03
N ASN A 26 -13.76 25.87 -0.88
CA ASN A 26 -12.51 26.52 -0.49
C ASN A 26 -11.77 25.80 0.67
N ASN A 27 -11.94 24.50 0.79
CA ASN A 27 -11.28 23.70 1.82
C ASN A 27 -9.77 23.60 1.54
N LEU A 28 -8.95 23.60 2.58
CA LEU A 28 -7.50 23.46 2.44
C LEU A 28 -7.13 22.00 2.25
N ILE A 29 -6.40 21.72 1.17
CA ILE A 29 -5.90 20.36 0.88
C ILE A 29 -4.39 20.36 1.06
N VAL A 30 -3.90 19.52 1.94
CA VAL A 30 -2.48 19.39 2.26
C VAL A 30 -2.00 18.03 1.81
N PHE A 31 -0.93 17.99 1.04
CA PHE A 31 -0.30 16.73 0.63
C PHE A 31 0.94 16.47 1.45
N ASP A 32 1.11 15.21 1.83
CA ASP A 32 2.33 14.70 2.42
C ASP A 32 3.35 14.28 1.34
N SER A 33 4.62 14.22 1.70
CA SER A 33 5.70 13.76 0.84
C SER A 33 5.49 12.33 0.36
N ASN A 34 5.01 11.44 1.23
CA ASN A 34 4.72 10.04 0.91
C ASN A 34 3.69 9.92 -0.21
N PHE A 35 2.58 10.66 -0.13
CA PHE A 35 1.56 10.69 -1.18
C PHE A 35 2.13 11.08 -2.54
N LEU A 36 2.92 12.14 -2.59
CA LEU A 36 3.53 12.62 -3.83
C LEU A 36 4.56 11.63 -4.41
N LEU A 37 5.32 10.97 -3.54
CA LEU A 37 6.30 9.95 -3.94
C LEU A 37 5.63 8.65 -4.39
N ASP A 38 4.49 8.29 -3.82
CA ASP A 38 3.73 7.11 -4.21
C ASP A 38 3.23 7.21 -5.65
N ILE A 39 2.84 8.40 -6.11
CA ILE A 39 2.46 8.61 -7.51
C ILE A 39 3.59 8.20 -8.47
N LEU A 40 4.86 8.42 -8.09
CA LEU A 40 6.03 8.01 -8.88
C LEU A 40 6.27 6.48 -8.91
N ARG A 41 5.60 5.72 -8.05
CA ARG A 41 5.68 4.25 -8.00
C ARG A 41 4.58 3.58 -8.81
N LEU A 42 3.53 4.33 -9.17
CA LEU A 42 2.36 3.80 -9.86
C LEU A 42 2.64 3.60 -11.36
N PRO A 43 1.97 2.62 -11.99
CA PRO A 43 1.91 2.54 -13.44
C PRO A 43 1.36 3.84 -14.05
N THR A 44 1.84 4.21 -15.24
CA THR A 44 1.54 5.47 -15.91
C THR A 44 0.03 5.77 -15.95
N GLU A 45 -0.79 4.81 -16.33
CA GLU A 45 -2.24 4.96 -16.43
C GLU A 45 -2.90 5.33 -15.09
N ILE A 46 -2.42 4.72 -14.00
CA ILE A 46 -2.92 5.00 -12.64
C ILE A 46 -2.38 6.36 -12.17
N ALA A 47 -1.09 6.62 -12.35
CA ALA A 47 -0.47 7.91 -11.98
C ALA A 47 -1.20 9.10 -12.60
N GLU A 48 -1.62 8.99 -13.87
CA GLU A 48 -2.38 10.02 -14.56
C GLU A 48 -3.69 10.37 -13.84
N LYS A 49 -4.40 9.38 -13.27
CA LYS A 49 -5.63 9.64 -12.49
C LYS A 49 -5.37 10.42 -11.20
N TYR A 50 -4.23 10.18 -10.56
CA TYR A 50 -3.82 10.99 -9.40
C TYR A 50 -3.45 12.42 -9.81
N LEU A 51 -2.75 12.58 -10.94
CA LEU A 51 -2.40 13.90 -11.47
C LEU A 51 -3.62 14.71 -11.92
N GLU A 52 -4.61 14.05 -12.53
CA GLU A 52 -5.93 14.66 -12.83
C GLU A 52 -6.64 15.12 -11.54
N ALA A 53 -6.61 14.32 -10.50
CA ALA A 53 -7.20 14.65 -9.20
C ALA A 53 -6.52 15.90 -8.59
N ILE A 54 -5.19 15.96 -8.62
CA ILE A 54 -4.40 17.11 -8.15
C ILE A 54 -4.73 18.38 -8.95
N ASP A 55 -4.82 18.28 -10.28
CA ASP A 55 -5.12 19.44 -11.14
C ASP A 55 -6.49 20.06 -10.82
N LYS A 56 -7.50 19.22 -10.53
CA LYS A 56 -8.84 19.69 -10.16
C LYS A 56 -8.87 20.52 -8.88
N VAL A 57 -7.97 20.28 -7.95
CA VAL A 57 -7.93 20.94 -6.64
C VAL A 57 -6.75 21.90 -6.48
N LYS A 58 -5.95 22.14 -7.52
CA LYS A 58 -4.66 22.86 -7.46
C LYS A 58 -4.69 24.23 -6.78
N ASN A 59 -5.83 24.94 -6.84
CA ASN A 59 -5.97 26.27 -6.25
C ASN A 59 -6.14 26.24 -4.72
N HIS A 60 -6.37 25.07 -4.13
CA HIS A 60 -6.62 24.87 -2.71
C HIS A 60 -5.54 24.03 -2.04
N ILE A 61 -4.46 23.75 -2.76
CA ILE A 61 -3.35 22.94 -2.28
C ILE A 61 -2.41 23.81 -1.43
N PHE A 62 -1.98 23.24 -0.32
CA PHE A 62 -0.85 23.71 0.47
C PHE A 62 0.16 22.60 0.63
N ILE A 63 1.41 22.89 0.31
CA ILE A 63 2.53 21.98 0.50
C ILE A 63 3.44 22.58 1.57
N PRO A 64 3.52 22.01 2.76
CA PRO A 64 4.52 22.42 3.75
C PRO A 64 5.92 22.43 3.16
N TYR A 65 6.75 23.37 3.59
CA TYR A 65 8.13 23.49 3.09
C TYR A 65 8.91 22.19 3.27
N LEU A 66 8.75 21.56 4.45
CA LEU A 66 9.42 20.31 4.73
C LEU A 66 8.97 19.17 3.79
N VAL A 67 7.71 19.10 3.45
CA VAL A 67 7.18 18.14 2.45
C VAL A 67 7.83 18.35 1.09
N GLY A 68 7.90 19.62 0.62
CA GLY A 68 8.58 19.95 -0.62
C GLY A 68 10.07 19.56 -0.61
N LEU A 69 10.73 19.76 0.51
CA LEU A 69 12.14 19.39 0.72
C LEU A 69 12.31 17.87 0.67
N GLU A 70 11.50 17.11 1.39
CA GLU A 70 11.54 15.65 1.43
C GLU A 70 11.23 15.03 0.06
N PHE A 71 10.24 15.55 -0.66
CA PHE A 71 9.95 15.13 -2.02
C PHE A 71 11.20 15.28 -2.92
N ASN A 72 11.88 16.44 -2.85
CA ASN A 72 13.07 16.68 -3.64
C ASN A 72 14.25 15.78 -3.28
N PHE A 73 14.44 15.43 -2.01
CA PHE A 73 15.47 14.47 -1.59
C PHE A 73 15.20 13.06 -2.08
N ASN A 74 13.93 12.64 -2.09
CA ASN A 74 13.57 11.24 -2.29
C ASN A 74 13.13 10.90 -3.72
N LYS A 75 12.67 11.85 -4.54
CA LYS A 75 12.10 11.59 -5.88
C LYS A 75 13.02 10.79 -6.81
N LYS A 76 14.35 11.07 -6.81
CA LYS A 76 15.31 10.31 -7.62
C LYS A 76 15.51 8.89 -7.10
N LYS A 77 15.56 8.73 -5.78
CA LYS A 77 15.69 7.43 -5.14
C LYS A 77 14.50 6.55 -5.46
N VAL A 78 13.29 7.06 -5.27
CA VAL A 78 12.03 6.34 -5.57
C VAL A 78 11.99 5.91 -7.04
N LYS A 79 12.39 6.79 -7.96
CA LYS A 79 12.48 6.47 -9.39
C LYS A 79 13.40 5.28 -9.65
N ILE A 80 14.61 5.31 -9.09
CA ILE A 80 15.60 4.22 -9.27
C ILE A 80 15.05 2.92 -8.68
N GLU A 81 14.53 2.94 -7.47
CA GLU A 81 13.96 1.77 -6.79
C GLU A 81 12.79 1.16 -7.58
N THR A 82 11.90 1.99 -8.15
CA THR A 82 10.78 1.51 -8.98
C THR A 82 11.29 0.79 -10.23
N LEU A 83 12.26 1.36 -10.94
CA LEU A 83 12.84 0.75 -12.12
C LEU A 83 13.60 -0.55 -11.80
N GLU A 84 14.33 -0.58 -10.68
CA GLU A 84 15.02 -1.79 -10.21
C GLU A 84 14.02 -2.89 -9.86
N ASN A 85 12.93 -2.60 -9.18
CA ASN A 85 11.88 -3.56 -8.84
C ASN A 85 11.24 -4.15 -10.10
N VAL A 86 10.93 -3.32 -11.10
CA VAL A 86 10.41 -3.77 -12.40
C VAL A 86 11.39 -4.69 -13.09
N LYS A 87 12.67 -4.34 -13.11
CA LYS A 87 13.73 -5.19 -13.68
C LYS A 87 13.85 -6.53 -12.96
N VAL A 88 13.91 -6.51 -11.62
CA VAL A 88 13.97 -7.74 -10.80
C VAL A 88 12.78 -8.64 -11.06
N TYR A 89 11.58 -8.09 -11.21
CA TYR A 89 10.40 -8.87 -11.57
C TYR A 89 10.55 -9.55 -12.94
N LYS A 90 10.93 -8.80 -13.98
CA LYS A 90 11.18 -9.33 -15.33
C LYS A 90 12.20 -10.47 -15.31
N ASP A 91 13.34 -10.25 -14.64
CA ASP A 91 14.44 -11.21 -14.54
C ASP A 91 13.98 -12.49 -13.81
N ASN A 92 13.21 -12.36 -12.73
CA ASN A 92 12.68 -13.51 -11.98
C ASN A 92 11.69 -14.33 -12.80
N VAL A 93 10.77 -13.70 -13.52
CA VAL A 93 9.81 -14.41 -14.39
C VAL A 93 10.55 -15.14 -15.50
N THR A 94 11.48 -14.45 -16.17
CA THR A 94 12.29 -15.04 -17.25
C THR A 94 13.06 -16.26 -16.74
N ARG A 95 13.79 -16.12 -15.62
CA ARG A 95 14.56 -17.22 -15.02
C ARG A 95 13.66 -18.40 -14.64
N THR A 96 12.52 -18.14 -14.00
CA THR A 96 11.57 -19.19 -13.59
C THR A 96 11.04 -19.97 -14.78
N LEU A 97 10.72 -19.30 -15.88
CA LEU A 97 10.27 -19.94 -17.11
C LEU A 97 11.40 -20.76 -17.76
N ASP A 98 12.63 -20.25 -17.77
CA ASP A 98 13.80 -20.95 -18.31
C ASP A 98 14.09 -22.23 -17.52
N GLU A 99 14.19 -22.14 -16.20
CA GLU A 99 14.49 -23.28 -15.32
C GLU A 99 13.42 -24.37 -15.43
N ASN A 100 12.14 -24.02 -15.38
CA ASN A 100 11.05 -25.00 -15.45
C ASN A 100 10.94 -25.63 -16.85
N THR A 101 11.12 -24.88 -17.92
CA THR A 101 11.11 -25.41 -19.28
C THR A 101 12.25 -26.42 -19.48
N GLN A 102 13.46 -26.06 -19.04
CA GLN A 102 14.63 -26.96 -19.14
C GLN A 102 14.46 -28.21 -18.27
N LYS A 103 13.89 -28.06 -17.08
CA LYS A 103 13.61 -29.20 -16.19
C LYS A 103 12.63 -30.18 -16.84
N ILE A 104 11.51 -29.68 -17.37
CA ILE A 104 10.50 -30.53 -18.05
C ILE A 104 11.16 -31.32 -19.18
N TYR A 105 11.97 -30.68 -20.02
CA TYR A 105 12.68 -31.37 -21.11
C TYR A 105 13.62 -32.46 -20.59
N ASN A 106 14.44 -32.16 -19.58
CA ASN A 106 15.37 -33.11 -18.99
C ASN A 106 14.65 -34.31 -18.36
N ASP A 107 13.59 -34.08 -17.57
CA ASP A 107 12.78 -35.12 -16.94
C ASP A 107 12.13 -36.06 -18.00
N LEU A 108 11.65 -35.48 -19.09
CA LEU A 108 11.10 -36.26 -20.22
C LEU A 108 12.19 -37.05 -20.96
N CYS A 109 13.36 -36.47 -21.17
CA CYS A 109 14.53 -37.17 -21.77
C CYS A 109 14.91 -38.36 -20.89
N GLU A 110 15.06 -38.17 -19.58
CA GLU A 110 15.43 -39.24 -18.66
C GLU A 110 14.40 -40.37 -18.69
N LEU A 111 13.09 -40.02 -18.61
CA LEU A 111 12.00 -41.02 -18.64
C LEU A 111 11.99 -41.84 -19.94
N ILE A 112 12.17 -41.18 -21.09
CA ILE A 112 12.04 -41.83 -22.42
C ILE A 112 13.29 -42.66 -22.77
N LEU A 113 14.47 -42.24 -22.29
CA LEU A 113 15.71 -42.90 -22.58
C LEU A 113 16.09 -43.99 -21.55
N ASP A 114 15.34 -44.12 -20.45
CA ASP A 114 15.61 -45.13 -19.43
C ASP A 114 15.27 -46.53 -19.93
N ASP A 115 16.26 -47.36 -20.03
CA ASP A 115 16.12 -48.75 -20.51
C ASP A 115 15.18 -49.62 -19.70
N LYS A 116 14.98 -49.31 -18.38
CA LYS A 116 14.04 -50.05 -17.52
C LYS A 116 12.60 -50.00 -18.01
N TYR A 117 12.19 -48.94 -18.64
CA TYR A 117 10.84 -48.81 -19.20
C TYR A 117 10.67 -49.49 -20.55
N LEU A 118 11.76 -49.90 -21.17
CA LEU A 118 11.77 -50.62 -22.44
C LEU A 118 12.11 -52.12 -22.28
N ASN A 119 12.08 -52.65 -21.04
CA ASN A 119 12.42 -54.04 -20.73
C ASN A 119 11.49 -55.08 -21.39
N PHE A 120 10.30 -54.66 -21.84
CA PHE A 120 9.38 -55.52 -22.60
C PHE A 120 9.90 -55.83 -24.01
N LEU A 121 10.90 -55.10 -24.51
CA LEU A 121 11.54 -55.33 -25.81
C LEU A 121 12.80 -56.15 -25.60
N ASN A 122 12.82 -57.34 -26.18
CA ASN A 122 13.96 -58.28 -26.10
C ASN A 122 15.04 -58.01 -27.17
N ASN A 123 14.82 -57.07 -28.09
CA ASN A 123 15.74 -56.78 -29.20
C ASN A 123 16.36 -55.38 -29.02
N LYS A 124 17.70 -55.33 -28.93
CA LYS A 124 18.49 -54.11 -28.73
C LYS A 124 18.25 -53.08 -29.86
N THR A 125 18.23 -53.52 -31.11
CA THR A 125 18.01 -52.67 -32.28
C THR A 125 16.62 -52.03 -32.28
N GLN A 126 15.60 -52.73 -31.80
CA GLN A 126 14.26 -52.18 -31.65
C GLN A 126 14.18 -51.14 -30.53
N LYS A 127 14.85 -51.37 -29.39
CA LYS A 127 15.00 -50.39 -28.31
C LYS A 127 15.59 -49.10 -28.82
N GLU A 128 16.79 -49.17 -29.42
CA GLU A 128 17.51 -48.02 -29.98
C GLU A 128 16.69 -47.28 -31.03
N GLY A 129 15.97 -48.00 -31.89
CA GLY A 129 15.10 -47.39 -32.90
C GLY A 129 13.92 -46.61 -32.30
N ILE A 130 13.31 -47.11 -31.21
CA ILE A 130 12.24 -46.41 -30.50
C ILE A 130 12.79 -45.19 -29.75
N GLN A 131 13.90 -45.35 -29.04
CA GLN A 131 14.53 -44.24 -28.30
C GLN A 131 14.92 -43.08 -29.24
N THR A 132 15.52 -43.38 -30.38
CA THR A 132 15.94 -42.37 -31.39
C THR A 132 14.72 -41.60 -31.91
N LYS A 133 13.68 -42.30 -32.37
CA LYS A 133 12.48 -41.67 -32.92
C LYS A 133 11.74 -40.85 -31.88
N THR A 134 11.69 -41.33 -30.63
CA THR A 134 11.03 -40.62 -29.56
C THR A 134 11.79 -39.35 -29.16
N LYS A 135 13.14 -39.44 -29.13
CA LYS A 135 14.00 -38.28 -28.88
C LYS A 135 13.84 -37.22 -29.94
N GLU A 136 13.85 -37.59 -31.24
CA GLU A 136 13.60 -36.65 -32.34
C GLU A 136 12.28 -35.89 -32.16
N LYS A 137 11.21 -36.59 -31.75
CA LYS A 137 9.91 -35.96 -31.50
C LYS A 137 9.94 -35.05 -30.27
N LEU A 138 10.69 -35.44 -29.22
CA LEU A 138 10.86 -34.63 -28.02
C LEU A 138 11.65 -33.37 -28.32
N ASP A 139 12.69 -33.43 -29.14
CA ASP A 139 13.49 -32.28 -29.57
C ASP A 139 12.65 -31.27 -30.37
N ILE A 140 11.78 -31.75 -31.26
CA ILE A 140 10.81 -30.90 -31.99
C ILE A 140 9.81 -30.26 -31.01
N PHE A 141 9.31 -31.01 -30.06
CA PHE A 141 8.41 -30.51 -29.00
C PHE A 141 9.06 -29.44 -28.13
N ASN A 142 10.32 -29.70 -27.69
CA ASN A 142 11.10 -28.75 -26.91
C ASN A 142 11.33 -27.44 -27.67
N LYS A 143 11.64 -27.52 -28.96
CA LYS A 143 11.82 -26.33 -29.79
C LYS A 143 10.56 -25.47 -29.83
N LYS A 144 9.38 -26.07 -29.95
CA LYS A 144 8.10 -25.34 -29.90
C LYS A 144 7.84 -24.70 -28.55
N ILE A 145 8.13 -25.43 -27.45
CA ILE A 145 7.97 -24.87 -26.10
C ILE A 145 8.88 -23.65 -25.93
N LEU A 146 10.13 -23.70 -26.42
CA LEU A 146 11.06 -22.57 -26.32
C LEU A 146 10.59 -21.36 -27.17
N GLU A 147 10.01 -21.59 -28.33
CA GLU A 147 9.43 -20.53 -29.18
C GLU A 147 8.25 -19.85 -28.45
N GLU A 148 7.29 -20.62 -27.94
CA GLU A 148 6.14 -20.09 -27.20
C GLU A 148 6.56 -19.39 -25.89
N LYS A 149 7.52 -19.96 -25.16
CA LYS A 149 8.08 -19.31 -23.95
C LYS A 149 8.65 -17.93 -24.26
N ASN A 150 9.45 -17.83 -25.35
CA ASN A 150 10.06 -16.55 -25.73
C ASN A 150 8.99 -15.53 -26.16
N ASP A 151 7.92 -15.96 -26.83
CA ASP A 151 6.80 -15.09 -27.17
C ASP A 151 6.09 -14.57 -25.90
N VAL A 152 5.84 -15.45 -24.93
CA VAL A 152 5.24 -15.06 -23.63
C VAL A 152 6.13 -14.04 -22.89
N ILE A 153 7.45 -14.30 -22.83
CA ILE A 153 8.38 -13.38 -22.18
C ILE A 153 8.41 -12.02 -22.90
N SER A 154 8.44 -12.00 -24.23
CA SER A 154 8.42 -10.76 -25.01
C SER A 154 7.15 -9.95 -24.74
N LYS A 155 5.98 -10.58 -24.83
CA LYS A 155 4.69 -9.92 -24.55
C LYS A 155 4.57 -9.41 -23.13
N LEU A 156 5.08 -10.15 -22.14
CA LEU A 156 5.14 -9.70 -20.76
C LEU A 156 6.01 -8.45 -20.62
N HIS A 157 7.20 -8.45 -21.25
CA HIS A 157 8.09 -7.32 -21.20
C HIS A 157 7.48 -6.08 -21.88
N GLU A 158 6.85 -6.25 -23.05
CA GLU A 158 6.14 -5.17 -23.74
C GLU A 158 5.00 -4.59 -22.88
N ALA A 159 4.16 -5.45 -22.28
CA ALA A 159 3.08 -5.00 -21.42
C ALA A 159 3.55 -4.26 -20.16
N ILE A 160 4.68 -4.68 -19.57
CA ILE A 160 5.29 -3.98 -18.44
C ILE A 160 5.86 -2.63 -18.88
N GLU A 161 6.56 -2.58 -20.02
CA GLU A 161 7.15 -1.33 -20.54
C GLU A 161 6.09 -0.32 -20.92
N GLU A 162 4.94 -0.74 -21.48
CA GLU A 162 3.81 0.13 -21.75
C GLU A 162 3.26 0.77 -20.48
N LYS A 163 3.16 -0.01 -19.40
CA LYS A 163 2.62 0.48 -18.11
C LYS A 163 3.59 1.33 -17.29
N TYR A 164 4.87 1.04 -17.37
CA TYR A 164 5.94 1.78 -16.67
C TYR A 164 6.84 2.47 -17.70
N SER A 165 6.22 3.21 -18.63
CA SER A 165 6.98 3.89 -19.67
C SER A 165 8.07 4.79 -19.04
N SER A 166 9.10 5.09 -19.82
CA SER A 166 10.31 5.82 -19.44
C SER A 166 10.06 7.24 -18.87
N ASP A 167 8.81 7.67 -18.73
CA ASP A 167 8.38 9.02 -18.41
C ASP A 167 8.15 9.30 -16.92
N LEU A 168 8.86 8.60 -16.01
CA LEU A 168 8.92 9.01 -14.60
C LEU A 168 9.41 10.46 -14.44
N ASP A 169 10.19 10.97 -15.40
CA ASP A 169 10.57 12.39 -15.44
C ASP A 169 9.39 13.28 -15.82
N VAL A 170 8.49 12.81 -16.69
CA VAL A 170 7.26 13.53 -17.06
C VAL A 170 6.33 13.64 -15.85
N HIS A 171 6.08 12.53 -15.13
CA HIS A 171 5.27 12.58 -13.91
C HIS A 171 5.89 13.47 -12.83
N THR A 172 7.20 13.38 -12.62
CA THR A 172 7.91 14.26 -11.69
C THR A 172 7.75 15.73 -12.05
N THR A 173 7.95 16.07 -13.34
CA THR A 173 7.79 17.44 -13.85
C THR A 173 6.35 17.90 -13.67
N ARG A 174 5.38 17.08 -14.02
CA ARG A 174 3.96 17.42 -13.91
C ARG A 174 3.50 17.59 -12.46
N ILE A 175 4.00 16.77 -11.51
CA ILE A 175 3.77 17.01 -10.07
C ILE A 175 4.31 18.41 -9.70
N ILE A 176 5.56 18.73 -10.06
CA ILE A 176 6.17 20.02 -9.73
C ILE A 176 5.38 21.18 -10.33
N ASP A 177 4.91 21.06 -11.58
CA ASP A 177 4.13 22.10 -12.24
C ASP A 177 2.77 22.32 -11.55
N LEU A 178 2.13 21.25 -11.06
CA LEU A 178 0.83 21.33 -10.38
C LEU A 178 0.92 21.92 -8.97
N ILE A 179 1.96 21.58 -8.21
CA ILE A 179 2.07 21.97 -6.80
C ILE A 179 3.10 23.06 -6.52
N GLY A 180 3.98 23.40 -7.48
CA GLY A 180 5.15 24.25 -7.22
C GLY A 180 4.82 25.64 -6.67
N ASN A 181 3.69 26.21 -7.06
CA ASN A 181 3.21 27.50 -6.54
C ASN A 181 2.51 27.40 -5.17
N SER A 182 2.21 26.17 -4.71
CA SER A 182 1.51 25.88 -3.45
C SER A 182 2.47 25.55 -2.31
N VAL A 183 3.77 25.52 -2.59
CA VAL A 183 4.81 25.24 -1.58
C VAL A 183 4.99 26.44 -0.67
N ALA A 184 5.04 26.17 0.64
CA ALA A 184 5.30 27.20 1.65
C ALA A 184 6.66 27.88 1.48
N SER A 185 6.77 29.09 2.02
CA SER A 185 8.03 29.82 2.08
C SER A 185 9.06 29.05 2.92
N LYS A 186 10.35 29.33 2.64
CA LYS A 186 11.45 28.74 3.39
C LYS A 186 11.32 29.01 4.89
N LEU A 187 11.52 27.98 5.67
CA LEU A 187 11.56 28.06 7.14
C LEU A 187 12.83 28.79 7.63
N THR A 188 12.79 29.30 8.85
CA THR A 188 13.95 29.86 9.53
C THR A 188 14.49 28.85 10.56
N GLN A 189 15.79 28.89 10.83
CA GLN A 189 16.38 28.01 11.84
C GLN A 189 15.80 28.30 13.24
N GLU A 190 15.60 29.57 13.58
CA GLU A 190 14.98 29.95 14.86
C GLU A 190 13.60 29.32 15.07
N TRP A 191 12.76 29.32 14.03
CA TRP A 191 11.45 28.68 14.08
C TRP A 191 11.56 27.15 14.24
N LEU A 192 12.47 26.50 13.48
CA LEU A 192 12.72 25.09 13.60
C LEU A 192 13.21 24.68 15.00
N ASP A 193 14.08 25.46 15.60
CA ASP A 193 14.60 25.19 16.95
C ASP A 193 13.46 25.21 17.98
N LYS A 194 12.56 26.21 17.91
CA LYS A 194 11.37 26.30 18.77
C LYS A 194 10.42 25.13 18.57
N VAL A 195 10.17 24.72 17.31
CA VAL A 195 9.31 23.56 17.01
C VAL A 195 9.92 22.28 17.59
N GLN A 196 11.22 22.07 17.42
CA GLN A 196 11.90 20.88 17.94
C GLN A 196 11.90 20.84 19.48
N GLU A 197 12.07 21.98 20.15
CA GLU A 197 11.96 22.08 21.61
C GLU A 197 10.57 21.64 22.08
N LYS A 198 9.50 22.18 21.48
CA LYS A 198 8.11 21.75 21.77
C LYS A 198 7.85 20.30 21.37
N GLY A 199 8.44 19.85 20.26
CA GLY A 199 8.36 18.47 19.80
C GLY A 199 8.90 17.49 20.83
N ASN A 200 9.99 17.84 21.52
CA ASN A 200 10.54 17.01 22.58
C ASN A 200 9.57 16.87 23.78
N GLU A 201 8.89 17.95 24.16
CA GLU A 201 7.86 17.93 25.20
C GLU A 201 6.67 17.07 24.77
N ARG A 202 6.15 17.24 23.54
CA ARG A 202 5.03 16.47 22.98
C ARG A 202 5.34 14.98 22.95
N TYR A 203 6.50 14.59 22.45
CA TYR A 203 6.90 13.20 22.31
C TYR A 203 7.14 12.50 23.65
N SER A 204 7.55 13.25 24.68
CA SER A 204 7.64 12.72 26.03
C SER A 204 6.28 12.31 26.62
N GLN A 205 5.19 12.92 26.10
CA GLN A 205 3.81 12.69 26.51
C GLN A 205 3.03 11.86 25.46
N GLU A 206 3.71 11.32 24.42
CA GLU A 206 3.10 10.58 23.31
C GLU A 206 1.98 11.37 22.61
N ILE A 207 2.17 12.70 22.45
CA ILE A 207 1.20 13.56 21.75
C ILE A 207 1.54 13.55 20.25
N PRO A 208 0.58 13.15 19.38
CA PRO A 208 0.76 13.09 17.93
C PRO A 208 0.90 14.48 17.29
N PRO A 209 1.39 14.55 16.03
CA PRO A 209 1.87 13.43 15.21
C PRO A 209 3.36 13.12 15.43
N GLY A 210 3.82 11.96 14.98
CA GLY A 210 5.25 11.64 14.79
C GLY A 210 5.97 11.09 16.01
N PHE A 211 5.33 10.93 17.20
CA PHE A 211 6.02 10.48 18.42
C PHE A 211 6.60 9.06 18.33
N ASN A 212 6.08 8.19 17.45
CA ASN A 212 6.60 6.85 17.22
C ASN A 212 7.94 6.85 16.46
N ASP A 213 8.19 7.88 15.66
CA ASP A 213 9.40 8.03 14.87
C ASP A 213 10.65 8.26 15.76
N ARG A 214 10.44 8.68 17.01
CA ARG A 214 11.52 8.91 17.98
C ARG A 214 12.47 7.71 18.09
N LYS A 215 11.92 6.48 18.17
CA LYS A 215 12.73 5.26 18.37
C LYS A 215 13.68 4.97 17.21
N GLU A 216 13.31 5.35 16.00
CA GLU A 216 14.08 5.04 14.79
C GLU A 216 14.91 6.22 14.29
N LYS A 217 14.45 7.45 14.54
CA LYS A 217 15.00 8.67 13.92
C LYS A 217 15.70 9.61 14.89
N GLU A 218 15.63 9.40 16.21
CA GLU A 218 16.27 10.27 17.23
C GLU A 218 17.75 10.46 16.92
N GLY A 219 18.18 11.73 16.89
CA GLY A 219 19.57 12.13 16.62
C GLY A 219 20.00 12.03 15.14
N LYS A 220 19.10 11.70 14.22
CA LYS A 220 19.40 11.74 12.78
C LYS A 220 19.19 13.14 12.23
N ILE A 221 20.24 13.92 12.24
CA ILE A 221 20.22 15.32 11.78
C ILE A 221 20.24 15.37 10.25
N ARG A 222 19.32 16.13 9.68
CA ARG A 222 19.33 16.51 8.26
C ARG A 222 19.65 17.99 8.12
N THR A 223 20.53 18.31 7.18
CA THR A 223 20.92 19.69 6.87
C THR A 223 20.58 20.02 5.43
N TYR A 224 20.08 21.22 5.19
CA TYR A 224 19.84 21.77 3.87
C TYR A 224 19.97 23.30 3.88
N SER A 225 20.92 23.83 3.11
CA SER A 225 21.26 25.25 3.15
C SER A 225 21.66 25.67 4.57
N ASP A 226 21.00 26.65 5.15
CA ASP A 226 21.16 27.17 6.51
C ASP A 226 20.23 26.49 7.55
N LEU A 227 19.48 25.46 7.14
CA LEU A 227 18.58 24.73 8.02
C LEU A 227 19.19 23.42 8.49
N SER A 228 18.97 23.10 9.76
CA SER A 228 19.36 21.83 10.38
C SER A 228 18.26 21.38 11.34
N TYR A 229 17.80 20.15 11.21
CA TYR A 229 16.75 19.60 12.06
C TYR A 229 16.93 18.11 12.31
N ASP A 230 16.46 17.64 13.46
CA ASP A 230 16.36 16.22 13.76
C ASP A 230 15.14 15.62 13.06
N THR A 231 15.38 14.58 12.26
CA THR A 231 14.34 13.97 11.42
C THR A 231 13.23 13.29 12.21
N GLN A 232 13.41 13.04 13.50
CA GLN A 232 12.35 12.52 14.36
C GLN A 232 11.16 13.48 14.48
N TYR A 233 11.40 14.79 14.33
CA TYR A 233 10.34 15.81 14.43
C TYR A 233 9.68 16.14 13.09
N GLY A 234 9.98 15.40 12.00
CA GLY A 234 9.49 15.70 10.66
C GLY A 234 7.97 15.89 10.60
N ASP A 235 7.22 14.94 11.10
CA ASP A 235 5.75 14.98 11.07
C ASP A 235 5.20 16.12 11.94
N TYR A 236 5.84 16.43 13.07
CA TYR A 236 5.44 17.54 13.92
C TYR A 236 5.76 18.90 13.27
N ILE A 237 6.90 19.03 12.60
CA ILE A 237 7.24 20.25 11.84
C ILE A 237 6.18 20.49 10.73
N ILE A 238 5.80 19.45 9.98
CA ILE A 238 4.74 19.51 8.97
C ILE A 238 3.41 19.95 9.60
N TRP A 239 3.06 19.38 10.74
CA TRP A 239 1.84 19.73 11.47
C TRP A 239 1.83 21.19 11.90
N GLU A 240 2.92 21.71 12.44
CA GLU A 240 3.04 23.12 12.81
C GLU A 240 2.95 24.06 11.60
N GLU A 241 3.52 23.69 10.45
CA GLU A 241 3.33 24.45 9.20
C GLU A 241 1.86 24.50 8.79
N ILE A 242 1.10 23.40 8.96
CA ILE A 242 -0.34 23.35 8.67
C ILE A 242 -1.09 24.27 9.63
N LEU A 243 -0.84 24.20 10.94
CA LEU A 243 -1.49 25.07 11.93
C LEU A 243 -1.22 26.55 11.63
N HIS A 244 0.01 26.92 11.34
CA HIS A 244 0.37 28.29 10.96
C HIS A 244 -0.33 28.75 9.69
N LYS A 245 -0.42 27.89 8.67
CA LYS A 245 -1.15 28.21 7.43
C LYS A 245 -2.62 28.45 7.70
N VAL A 246 -3.27 27.57 8.46
CA VAL A 246 -4.69 27.69 8.81
C VAL A 246 -4.95 28.96 9.62
N ALA A 247 -4.11 29.25 10.60
CA ALA A 247 -4.22 30.47 11.41
C ALA A 247 -4.09 31.75 10.58
N SER A 248 -3.07 31.80 9.69
CA SER A 248 -2.84 32.97 8.83
C SER A 248 -3.95 33.25 7.84
N GLU A 249 -4.55 32.18 7.27
CA GLU A 249 -5.68 32.31 6.34
C GLU A 249 -7.02 32.57 7.07
N GLY A 250 -7.20 31.96 8.24
CA GLY A 250 -8.37 32.15 9.08
C GLY A 250 -9.67 31.81 8.36
N SER A 251 -10.53 32.81 8.15
CA SER A 251 -11.81 32.67 7.44
C SER A 251 -11.69 32.58 5.92
N ASN A 252 -10.53 32.85 5.35
CA ASN A 252 -10.32 32.79 3.91
C ASN A 252 -10.31 31.37 3.36
N ILE A 253 -10.12 30.36 4.20
CA ILE A 253 -10.24 28.95 3.82
C ILE A 253 -11.56 28.36 4.33
N GLY A 254 -12.04 27.31 3.67
CA GLY A 254 -13.25 26.59 4.05
C GLY A 254 -13.16 25.95 5.43
N LYS A 255 -14.18 25.21 5.79
CA LYS A 255 -14.29 24.60 7.12
C LYS A 255 -13.33 23.43 7.33
N LYS A 256 -13.03 22.67 6.27
CA LYS A 256 -12.28 21.42 6.35
C LYS A 256 -10.82 21.64 5.94
N VAL A 257 -9.91 21.04 6.70
CA VAL A 257 -8.51 20.83 6.35
C VAL A 257 -8.35 19.34 6.03
N ILE A 258 -7.98 19.03 4.81
CA ILE A 258 -7.89 17.66 4.27
C ILE A 258 -6.42 17.32 4.12
N PHE A 259 -5.91 16.46 4.96
CA PHE A 259 -4.53 15.99 4.91
C PHE A 259 -4.47 14.63 4.20
N VAL A 260 -3.80 14.60 3.05
CA VAL A 260 -3.64 13.39 2.23
C VAL A 260 -2.26 12.80 2.50
N THR A 261 -2.24 11.63 3.10
CA THR A 261 -1.01 10.92 3.48
C THR A 261 -1.16 9.42 3.33
N SER A 262 -0.08 8.72 3.03
CA SER A 262 0.00 7.26 3.08
C SER A 262 0.39 6.74 4.47
N ASP A 263 0.73 7.62 5.42
CA ASP A 263 1.04 7.23 6.79
C ASP A 263 -0.23 6.83 7.56
N GLY A 264 -0.09 5.86 8.45
CA GLY A 264 -1.24 5.30 9.19
C GLY A 264 -1.80 4.00 8.60
N ASN A 265 -1.32 3.56 7.44
CA ASN A 265 -1.74 2.31 6.79
C ASN A 265 -0.98 1.08 7.29
N SER A 266 0.15 1.25 8.00
CA SER A 266 0.92 0.13 8.57
C SER A 266 0.73 0.00 10.08
N GLU A 267 0.82 -1.23 10.62
CA GLU A 267 0.78 -1.48 12.07
C GLU A 267 1.92 -0.80 12.84
N LYS A 268 2.97 -0.38 12.14
CA LYS A 268 4.16 0.24 12.73
C LYS A 268 4.06 1.77 12.85
N LYS A 269 3.14 2.41 12.10
CA LYS A 269 2.99 3.88 12.07
C LYS A 269 1.53 4.25 12.37
N TYR A 270 1.20 4.38 13.65
CA TYR A 270 -0.17 4.70 14.12
C TYR A 270 -0.22 5.98 14.97
N ASP A 271 0.67 6.94 14.71
CA ASP A 271 0.75 8.19 15.47
C ASP A 271 0.08 9.39 14.80
N ILE A 272 -0.52 9.20 13.63
CA ILE A 272 -1.43 10.15 12.97
C ILE A 272 -2.89 9.66 13.07
N MET A 273 -3.09 8.35 12.94
CA MET A 273 -4.40 7.71 12.96
C MET A 273 -4.58 6.86 14.21
N TYR A 274 -5.67 7.11 14.93
CA TYR A 274 -6.03 6.29 16.08
C TYR A 274 -6.54 4.92 15.67
N ARG A 275 -5.97 3.88 16.26
CA ARG A 275 -6.29 2.48 15.95
C ARG A 275 -6.75 1.71 17.18
N VAL A 276 -7.74 0.83 17.00
CA VAL A 276 -8.25 -0.08 18.03
C VAL A 276 -8.22 -1.50 17.49
N LYS A 277 -7.47 -2.38 18.13
CA LYS A 277 -7.33 -3.80 17.73
C LYS A 277 -6.95 -3.96 16.24
N GLY A 278 -5.98 -3.16 15.78
CA GLY A 278 -5.51 -3.18 14.41
C GLY A 278 -6.42 -2.48 13.38
N LYS A 279 -7.56 -1.91 13.80
CA LYS A 279 -8.47 -1.17 12.92
C LYS A 279 -8.26 0.32 13.08
N THR A 280 -8.10 1.03 11.97
CA THR A 280 -8.10 2.50 11.95
C THR A 280 -9.49 3.01 12.28
N VAL A 281 -9.58 3.91 13.25
CA VAL A 281 -10.84 4.52 13.70
C VAL A 281 -11.00 5.92 13.12
N GLY A 282 -9.92 6.68 13.02
CA GLY A 282 -9.90 8.04 12.51
C GLY A 282 -8.62 8.77 12.93
N PRO A 283 -8.50 10.08 12.64
CA PRO A 283 -7.40 10.89 13.15
C PRO A 283 -7.34 10.86 14.68
N TYR A 284 -6.16 11.04 15.25
CA TYR A 284 -6.06 11.26 16.70
C TYR A 284 -6.89 12.47 17.12
N MET A 285 -7.72 12.28 18.13
CA MET A 285 -8.65 13.32 18.59
C MET A 285 -7.93 14.55 19.13
N SER A 286 -6.72 14.41 19.66
CA SER A 286 -5.88 15.53 20.07
C SER A 286 -5.53 16.46 18.89
N MET A 287 -5.21 15.91 17.73
CA MET A 287 -4.95 16.70 16.51
C MET A 287 -6.22 17.37 15.98
N VAL A 288 -7.35 16.64 16.01
CA VAL A 288 -8.65 17.20 15.61
C VAL A 288 -9.03 18.37 16.51
N ASN A 289 -8.88 18.22 17.84
CA ASN A 289 -9.16 19.26 18.81
C ASN A 289 -8.21 20.45 18.69
N GLU A 290 -6.90 20.20 18.51
CA GLU A 290 -5.88 21.25 18.34
C GLU A 290 -6.21 22.15 17.12
N LEU A 291 -6.62 21.56 16.01
CA LEU A 291 -7.05 22.32 14.84
C LEU A 291 -8.41 23.02 15.05
N TYR A 292 -9.35 22.39 15.74
CA TYR A 292 -10.67 22.95 16.00
C TYR A 292 -10.59 24.19 16.91
N GLU A 293 -9.76 24.11 17.95
CA GLU A 293 -9.51 25.20 18.91
C GLU A 293 -8.50 26.24 18.43
N LEU A 294 -7.93 26.04 17.22
CA LEU A 294 -6.93 26.93 16.67
C LEU A 294 -7.48 28.36 16.53
N LYS A 295 -6.67 29.34 16.91
CA LYS A 295 -6.99 30.77 16.85
C LYS A 295 -6.24 31.49 15.77
N LYS A 296 -6.75 32.62 15.32
CA LYS A 296 -6.14 33.39 14.21
C LYS A 296 -4.78 33.97 14.56
N ASP A 297 -4.55 34.32 15.83
CA ASP A 297 -3.29 34.86 16.34
C ASP A 297 -2.32 33.76 16.83
N TYR A 298 -2.52 32.51 16.37
CA TYR A 298 -1.67 31.39 16.75
C TYR A 298 -0.20 31.66 16.48
N SER A 299 0.62 31.48 17.51
CA SER A 299 2.07 31.42 17.42
C SER A 299 2.62 30.43 18.43
N LEU A 300 3.82 29.90 18.14
CA LEU A 300 4.49 28.97 19.05
C LEU A 300 4.71 29.55 20.46
N ASP A 301 4.79 30.86 20.59
CA ASP A 301 5.08 31.55 21.86
C ASP A 301 3.80 31.99 22.60
N ASN A 302 2.63 31.97 21.97
CA ASN A 302 1.36 32.50 22.54
C ASN A 302 0.38 31.37 22.86
N CYS A 303 0.27 30.99 24.13
CA CYS A 303 -0.73 30.01 24.61
C CYS A 303 -2.04 30.64 25.14
N SER A 304 -2.13 31.97 25.26
CA SER A 304 -3.25 32.67 25.89
C SER A 304 -3.81 33.80 25.02
N SER A 305 -4.47 33.44 23.93
CA SER A 305 -5.22 34.40 23.13
C SER A 305 -6.67 34.51 23.62
N THR A 306 -7.24 35.72 23.50
CA THR A 306 -8.65 35.99 23.76
C THR A 306 -9.52 35.89 22.50
N GLU A 307 -8.92 35.59 21.34
CA GLU A 307 -9.66 35.42 20.09
C GLU A 307 -10.50 34.13 20.08
N GLU A 308 -11.56 34.15 19.29
CA GLU A 308 -12.41 32.98 19.08
C GLU A 308 -11.71 31.90 18.24
N SER A 309 -12.03 30.64 18.50
CA SER A 309 -11.53 29.50 17.75
C SER A 309 -12.02 29.55 16.30
N LEU A 310 -11.17 29.15 15.35
CA LEU A 310 -11.49 29.09 13.93
C LEU A 310 -12.48 27.96 13.57
N ASN A 311 -12.67 27.01 14.47
CA ASN A 311 -13.58 25.85 14.35
C ASN A 311 -13.35 25.07 13.03
N LYS A 312 -12.09 24.88 12.64
CA LYS A 312 -11.72 24.09 11.48
C LYS A 312 -11.71 22.60 11.83
N THR A 313 -12.06 21.76 10.87
CA THR A 313 -12.17 20.32 11.07
C THR A 313 -11.09 19.58 10.30
N LEU A 314 -10.36 18.67 10.96
CA LEU A 314 -9.31 17.85 10.34
C LEU A 314 -9.92 16.59 9.74
N HIS A 315 -9.60 16.34 8.46
CA HIS A 315 -9.87 15.09 7.77
C HIS A 315 -8.56 14.52 7.23
N ILE A 316 -8.31 13.25 7.48
CA ILE A 316 -7.14 12.54 6.95
C ILE A 316 -7.64 11.44 6.03
N CYS A 317 -7.08 11.35 4.84
CA CYS A 317 -7.38 10.29 3.90
C CYS A 317 -6.10 9.83 3.17
N ASP A 318 -6.13 8.60 2.67
CA ASP A 318 -5.09 8.11 1.78
C ASP A 318 -5.22 8.67 0.36
N GLY A 319 -4.17 8.44 -0.43
CA GLY A 319 -4.11 8.92 -1.80
C GLY A 319 -5.21 8.31 -2.69
N PHE A 320 -5.58 7.05 -2.46
CA PHE A 320 -6.64 6.39 -3.25
C PHE A 320 -8.01 7.02 -2.97
N ARG A 321 -8.34 7.25 -1.70
CA ARG A 321 -9.58 7.94 -1.31
C ARG A 321 -9.63 9.36 -1.87
N PHE A 322 -8.52 10.10 -1.77
CA PHE A 322 -8.41 11.43 -2.37
C PHE A 322 -8.67 11.39 -3.88
N MET A 323 -7.95 10.53 -4.62
CA MET A 323 -8.09 10.38 -6.07
C MET A 323 -9.53 10.03 -6.47
N THR A 324 -10.16 9.12 -5.74
CA THR A 324 -11.55 8.69 -5.98
C THR A 324 -12.52 9.85 -5.81
N LEU A 325 -12.42 10.61 -4.71
CA LEU A 325 -13.30 11.74 -4.42
C LEU A 325 -13.08 12.90 -5.39
N ALA A 326 -11.83 13.27 -5.65
CA ALA A 326 -11.51 14.39 -6.54
C ALA A 326 -11.92 14.14 -8.00
N ASN A 327 -11.89 12.87 -8.43
CA ASN A 327 -12.36 12.47 -9.76
C ASN A 327 -13.85 12.12 -9.82
N ASP A 328 -14.57 12.17 -8.69
CA ASP A 328 -15.99 11.81 -8.60
C ASP A 328 -16.27 10.40 -9.16
N LEU A 329 -15.41 9.44 -8.79
CA LEU A 329 -15.50 8.06 -9.26
C LEU A 329 -16.45 7.27 -8.36
N ASN A 330 -17.33 6.49 -9.00
CA ASN A 330 -18.10 5.48 -8.27
C ASN A 330 -17.22 4.25 -7.93
N ASP A 331 -17.68 3.39 -7.04
CA ASP A 331 -16.91 2.22 -6.56
C ASP A 331 -16.42 1.30 -7.68
N SER A 332 -17.19 1.12 -8.75
CA SER A 332 -16.81 0.26 -9.88
C SER A 332 -15.68 0.89 -10.70
N GLN A 333 -15.71 2.20 -10.88
CA GLN A 333 -14.67 2.96 -11.57
C GLN A 333 -13.40 3.06 -10.71
N ALA A 334 -13.55 3.33 -9.43
CA ALA A 334 -12.43 3.42 -8.50
C ALA A 334 -11.60 2.14 -8.44
N ARG A 335 -12.26 0.97 -8.42
CA ARG A 335 -11.57 -0.34 -8.39
C ARG A 335 -10.62 -0.59 -9.56
N LEU A 336 -10.80 0.08 -10.69
CA LEU A 336 -9.88 -0.04 -11.83
C LEU A 336 -8.51 0.60 -11.55
N TYR A 337 -8.47 1.52 -10.59
CA TYR A 337 -7.28 2.29 -10.22
C TYR A 337 -6.80 1.99 -8.79
N GLU A 338 -7.45 1.03 -8.11
CA GLU A 338 -7.04 0.62 -6.77
C GLU A 338 -5.66 -0.05 -6.86
N PRO A 339 -4.63 0.48 -6.21
CA PRO A 339 -3.35 -0.20 -6.14
C PRO A 339 -3.57 -1.55 -5.47
N GLU A 340 -3.08 -2.64 -6.06
CA GLU A 340 -3.07 -3.92 -5.36
C GLU A 340 -2.32 -3.72 -4.05
N GLN A 341 -3.07 -3.66 -2.95
CA GLN A 341 -2.50 -3.59 -1.63
C GLN A 341 -1.67 -4.85 -1.42
N SER A 342 -0.42 -4.68 -1.04
CA SER A 342 0.35 -5.78 -0.47
C SER A 342 -0.54 -6.45 0.57
N VAL A 343 -0.65 -7.77 0.54
CA VAL A 343 -1.62 -8.63 1.25
C VAL A 343 -1.63 -8.43 2.80
N GLU A 344 -0.93 -7.42 3.32
CA GLU A 344 -0.77 -7.15 4.75
C GLU A 344 -1.86 -6.27 5.39
N ASP A 345 -2.73 -5.58 4.62
CA ASP A 345 -3.78 -4.73 5.22
C ASP A 345 -5.19 -4.92 4.63
N PRO A 346 -5.99 -5.84 5.17
CA PRO A 346 -7.43 -5.98 4.82
C PRO A 346 -8.32 -4.86 5.37
N ILE A 347 -7.79 -3.81 6.00
CA ILE A 347 -8.53 -3.01 7.00
C ILE A 347 -8.98 -1.64 6.52
N LEU A 348 -8.36 -1.06 5.49
CA LEU A 348 -8.79 0.25 4.93
C LEU A 348 -10.18 0.24 4.28
N ASN A 349 -10.66 -0.94 3.89
CA ASN A 349 -11.99 -1.11 3.32
C ASN A 349 -13.15 -1.06 4.34
N LEU A 350 -12.89 -1.01 5.65
CA LEU A 350 -13.95 -1.09 6.66
C LEU A 350 -14.53 0.28 7.07
N ASN A 351 -13.78 1.37 6.97
CA ASN A 351 -14.32 2.70 7.28
C ASN A 351 -15.28 3.22 6.21
N ASN A 352 -15.13 2.76 4.95
CA ASN A 352 -16.11 3.03 3.89
C ASN A 352 -17.39 2.19 4.03
N ASN A 353 -17.34 1.08 4.78
CA ASN A 353 -18.46 0.14 4.91
C ASN A 353 -19.36 0.41 6.14
N LEU A 354 -18.91 1.15 7.16
CA LEU A 354 -19.72 1.44 8.36
C LEU A 354 -20.80 2.48 8.11
N THR A 355 -20.62 3.37 7.14
CA THR A 355 -21.65 4.31 6.69
C THR A 355 -22.61 3.72 5.64
N MET A 356 -22.22 2.63 4.95
CA MET A 356 -23.02 1.99 3.89
C MET A 356 -23.82 0.77 4.34
N GLU A 357 -23.67 0.28 5.59
CA GLU A 357 -24.41 -0.90 6.09
C GLU A 357 -25.91 -0.65 6.34
N ILE A 358 -26.41 0.58 6.09
CA ILE A 358 -27.83 0.91 6.31
C ILE A 358 -28.67 0.83 5.02
N GLU A 359 -28.09 0.77 3.82
CA GLU A 359 -28.88 0.97 2.60
C GLU A 359 -28.78 -0.07 1.45
N SER A 360 -28.12 -1.21 1.54
CA SER A 360 -28.30 -2.20 0.47
C SER A 360 -28.04 -3.66 0.86
N GLN A 361 -29.06 -4.49 0.63
CA GLN A 361 -29.02 -5.97 0.77
C GLN A 361 -28.23 -6.68 -0.35
N ASP A 362 -27.61 -5.96 -1.29
CA ASP A 362 -27.00 -6.56 -2.49
C ASP A 362 -25.49 -6.88 -2.39
N PHE A 363 -24.87 -6.71 -1.21
CA PHE A 363 -23.41 -6.79 -1.03
C PHE A 363 -22.86 -8.15 -0.51
N ILE A 364 -23.60 -9.23 -0.63
CA ILE A 364 -23.18 -10.56 -0.11
C ILE A 364 -22.15 -11.24 -1.04
N TYR A 365 -22.18 -10.97 -2.34
CA TYR A 365 -21.40 -11.69 -3.36
C TYR A 365 -19.87 -11.49 -3.33
N PRO A 366 -19.29 -10.30 -3.16
CA PRO A 366 -17.83 -10.11 -3.13
C PRO A 366 -17.15 -10.72 -1.90
N LYS A 367 -17.79 -10.63 -0.72
CA LYS A 367 -17.26 -11.23 0.53
C LYS A 367 -17.14 -12.77 0.44
N ILE A 368 -18.06 -13.40 -0.28
CA ILE A 368 -18.06 -14.86 -0.47
C ILE A 368 -16.94 -15.31 -1.42
N ILE A 369 -16.65 -14.54 -2.46
CA ILE A 369 -15.58 -14.86 -3.43
C ILE A 369 -14.19 -14.74 -2.77
N ASN A 370 -13.93 -13.66 -2.03
CA ASN A 370 -12.66 -13.47 -1.32
C ASN A 370 -12.45 -14.52 -0.23
N ARG A 371 -13.49 -14.84 0.54
CA ARG A 371 -13.41 -15.88 1.57
C ARG A 371 -13.17 -17.28 0.99
N ARG A 372 -13.72 -17.58 -0.17
CA ARG A 372 -13.45 -18.84 -0.87
C ARG A 372 -12.02 -18.93 -1.38
N SER A 373 -11.50 -17.88 -1.98
CA SER A 373 -10.12 -17.81 -2.49
C SER A 373 -9.10 -17.95 -1.35
N GLU A 374 -9.34 -17.31 -0.23
CA GLU A 374 -8.52 -17.42 0.97
C GLU A 374 -8.51 -18.85 1.54
N LEU A 375 -9.69 -19.48 1.68
CA LEU A 375 -9.78 -20.86 2.13
C LEU A 375 -9.10 -21.85 1.17
N LEU A 376 -9.14 -21.60 -0.14
CA LEU A 376 -8.44 -22.40 -1.14
C LEU A 376 -6.91 -22.28 -1.01
N ARG A 377 -6.39 -21.06 -0.74
CA ARG A 377 -4.96 -20.83 -0.47
C ARG A 377 -4.50 -21.56 0.78
N GLN A 378 -5.23 -21.39 1.88
CA GLN A 378 -4.92 -22.06 3.15
C GLN A 378 -4.92 -23.60 2.97
N ARG A 379 -5.92 -24.13 2.28
CA ARG A 379 -6.00 -25.56 1.95
C ARG A 379 -4.79 -26.06 1.15
N SER A 380 -4.37 -25.29 0.13
CA SER A 380 -3.20 -25.63 -0.68
C SER A 380 -1.92 -25.64 0.16
N SER A 381 -1.72 -24.63 1.01
CA SER A 381 -0.57 -24.53 1.91
C SER A 381 -0.49 -25.71 2.87
N VAL A 382 -1.61 -26.09 3.50
CA VAL A 382 -1.66 -27.23 4.42
C VAL A 382 -1.36 -28.55 3.69
N ARG A 383 -1.89 -28.75 2.48
CA ARG A 383 -1.56 -29.93 1.66
C ARG A 383 -0.07 -30.03 1.32
N SER A 384 0.55 -28.92 0.94
CA SER A 384 2.00 -28.90 0.65
C SER A 384 2.84 -29.25 1.89
N LYS A 385 2.44 -28.76 3.07
CA LYS A 385 3.11 -29.09 4.34
C LYS A 385 2.95 -30.57 4.68
N ILE A 386 1.78 -31.15 4.51
CA ILE A 386 1.55 -32.58 4.72
C ILE A 386 2.47 -33.40 3.82
N LYS A 387 2.47 -33.12 2.53
CA LYS A 387 3.32 -33.82 1.56
C LYS A 387 4.81 -33.75 1.93
N TYR A 388 5.28 -32.56 2.30
CA TYR A 388 6.66 -32.37 2.75
C TYR A 388 7.01 -33.23 3.98
N LEU A 389 6.14 -33.27 4.99
CA LEU A 389 6.38 -34.07 6.18
C LEU A 389 6.28 -35.58 5.90
N GLU A 390 5.40 -36.02 5.02
CA GLU A 390 5.30 -37.39 4.56
C GLU A 390 6.59 -37.84 3.83
N GLU A 391 7.17 -36.98 3.00
CA GLU A 391 8.46 -37.23 2.35
C GLU A 391 9.62 -37.33 3.37
N GLN A 392 9.62 -36.48 4.40
CA GLN A 392 10.60 -36.57 5.50
C GLN A 392 10.43 -37.83 6.33
N GLN A 393 9.21 -38.29 6.57
CA GLN A 393 8.88 -39.48 7.33
C GLN A 393 9.43 -40.77 6.68
N LEU A 394 9.47 -40.83 5.35
CA LEU A 394 9.98 -41.97 4.58
C LEU A 394 11.46 -42.31 4.91
N ASN A 395 12.25 -41.29 5.27
CA ASN A 395 13.69 -41.40 5.50
C ASN A 395 14.06 -41.23 6.98
N ALA A 396 13.10 -41.18 7.89
CA ALA A 396 13.32 -40.90 9.31
C ALA A 396 13.56 -42.17 10.14
N SER A 397 14.26 -42.02 11.26
CA SER A 397 14.34 -43.06 12.27
C SER A 397 12.96 -43.32 12.90
N PRO A 398 12.72 -44.52 13.51
CA PRO A 398 11.42 -44.85 14.09
C PRO A 398 10.89 -43.81 15.10
N GLU A 399 11.76 -43.20 15.90
CA GLU A 399 11.40 -42.18 16.90
C GLU A 399 10.96 -40.89 16.23
N ILE A 400 11.73 -40.40 15.25
CA ILE A 400 11.42 -39.19 14.46
C ILE A 400 10.16 -39.42 13.61
N SER A 401 10.00 -40.61 13.03
CA SER A 401 8.81 -40.96 12.24
C SER A 401 7.53 -40.86 13.07
N MET A 402 7.54 -41.22 14.33
CA MET A 402 6.39 -41.15 15.24
C MET A 402 6.03 -39.68 15.58
N GLU A 403 7.03 -38.83 15.75
CA GLU A 403 6.83 -37.38 16.00
C GLU A 403 6.28 -36.67 14.76
N LEU A 404 6.80 -37.00 13.57
CA LEU A 404 6.31 -36.49 12.28
C LEU A 404 4.87 -36.96 12.03
N GLU A 405 4.50 -38.18 12.36
CA GLU A 405 3.13 -38.70 12.24
C GLU A 405 2.14 -37.90 13.09
N GLY A 406 2.53 -37.52 14.31
CA GLY A 406 1.73 -36.64 15.16
C GLY A 406 1.49 -35.25 14.53
N SER A 407 2.50 -34.69 13.86
CA SER A 407 2.42 -33.42 13.16
C SER A 407 1.56 -33.50 11.89
N ILE A 408 1.71 -34.57 11.12
CA ILE A 408 0.90 -34.88 9.94
C ILE A 408 -0.58 -35.01 10.30
N ASN A 409 -0.88 -35.72 11.39
CA ASN A 409 -2.27 -35.92 11.85
C ASN A 409 -2.94 -34.58 12.26
N LYS A 410 -2.21 -33.68 12.92
CA LYS A 410 -2.70 -32.34 13.23
C LYS A 410 -3.04 -31.53 11.94
N LEU A 411 -2.15 -31.54 10.95
CA LEU A 411 -2.38 -30.87 9.66
C LEU A 411 -3.52 -31.49 8.86
N ARG A 412 -3.74 -32.81 8.96
CA ARG A 412 -4.90 -33.48 8.35
C ARG A 412 -6.22 -33.02 8.97
N GLN A 413 -6.26 -32.83 10.30
CA GLN A 413 -7.44 -32.27 10.98
C GLN A 413 -7.69 -30.82 10.55
N GLU A 414 -6.63 -30.01 10.41
CA GLU A 414 -6.74 -28.64 9.89
C GLU A 414 -7.27 -28.63 8.45
N LEU A 415 -6.79 -29.55 7.61
CA LEU A 415 -7.26 -29.71 6.23
C LEU A 415 -8.75 -30.06 6.16
N GLU A 416 -9.22 -30.95 7.03
CA GLU A 416 -10.63 -31.34 7.13
C GLU A 416 -11.51 -30.16 7.57
N TYR A 417 -11.06 -29.38 8.55
CA TYR A 417 -11.72 -28.14 8.97
C TYR A 417 -11.83 -27.11 7.85
N LEU A 418 -10.77 -26.92 7.06
CA LEU A 418 -10.79 -26.01 5.90
C LEU A 418 -11.74 -26.51 4.80
N ASN A 419 -11.82 -27.83 4.57
CA ASN A 419 -12.78 -28.42 3.63
C ASN A 419 -14.23 -28.21 4.08
N MET A 420 -14.52 -28.35 5.38
CA MET A 420 -15.86 -28.05 5.92
C MET A 420 -16.23 -26.57 5.75
N LYS A 421 -15.29 -25.66 5.99
CA LYS A 421 -15.52 -24.23 5.77
C LYS A 421 -15.77 -23.88 4.29
N LEU A 422 -15.01 -24.49 3.37
CA LEU A 422 -15.20 -24.34 1.92
C LEU A 422 -16.59 -24.82 1.52
N HIS A 423 -17.01 -25.96 2.01
CA HIS A 423 -18.33 -26.53 1.70
C HIS A 423 -19.49 -25.65 2.23
N ARG A 424 -19.31 -24.99 3.39
CA ARG A 424 -20.30 -24.00 3.89
C ARG A 424 -20.38 -22.77 3.01
N VAL A 425 -19.24 -22.27 2.54
CA VAL A 425 -19.19 -21.12 1.61
C VAL A 425 -19.79 -21.47 0.25
N GLU A 426 -19.66 -22.70 -0.22
CA GLU A 426 -20.24 -23.16 -1.47
C GLU A 426 -21.77 -23.37 -1.38
N ARG A 427 -22.27 -23.88 -0.23
CA ARG A 427 -23.71 -24.00 0.02
C ARG A 427 -24.43 -22.67 0.20
N SER A 428 -23.75 -21.62 0.62
CA SER A 428 -24.36 -20.28 0.71
C SER A 428 -24.48 -19.58 -0.65
N ARG A 429 -24.10 -20.26 -1.75
CA ARG A 429 -24.26 -19.82 -3.15
C ARG A 429 -25.45 -20.46 -3.89
N SER A 430 -25.97 -21.53 -3.35
CA SER A 430 -27.21 -22.18 -3.83
C SER A 430 -28.41 -21.67 -3.05
#